data_e8042fbac95d99f861e28b93aa01a3e3
#
_entry.id   e8042fbac95d99f861e28b93aa01a3e3
#
_cell.length_a   1.000
_cell.length_b   1.000
_cell.length_c   1.000
_cell.angle_alpha   90.00
_cell.angle_beta   90.00
_cell.angle_gamma   90.00
#
_symmetry.space_group_name_H-M   'P 1'
#
loop_
_entity.id
_entity.type
_entity.pdbx_description
1 polymer ?
#
loop_
_entity_poly.entity_id
_entity_poly.type
_entity_poly.pdbx_seq_one_letter_code
_entity_poly.pdbx_strand_id
1 'polypeptide(L)'
;MKTNLKFLCGAAMIAAVYTVLSLMLAPISFGPIQCRVSEMLVILPAFIPSAVVGVTLGCFLSNLLGGCIVPDIIFGTLATFIGAVLTSRLTGPMLSDTLTNRRAGMSFRLCAVLPPIISNTIIVPFVLKYAYGYGDALYFMFITVGIGEIIAVGILGGLLISVICRSKLPFLLKSMALV
;
A
#
# COMPACT_ATOMS: atom_id res chain seq x y z
N MET A 1 8.41 1.32 -27.15
CA MET A 1 8.16 -0.05 -26.65
C MET A 1 8.98 -0.44 -25.42
N LYS A 2 10.27 -0.07 -25.29
CA LYS A 2 11.10 -0.48 -24.11
C LYS A 2 10.64 0.09 -22.76
N THR A 3 10.02 1.26 -22.76
CA THR A 3 9.50 1.94 -21.57
C THR A 3 8.33 1.19 -20.94
N ASN A 4 7.41 0.70 -21.75
CA ASN A 4 6.23 -0.02 -21.28
C ASN A 4 6.57 -1.39 -20.63
N LEU A 5 7.63 -2.04 -21.11
CA LEU A 5 8.04 -3.34 -20.57
C LEU A 5 8.63 -3.20 -19.15
N LYS A 6 9.51 -2.22 -18.90
CA LYS A 6 10.07 -1.96 -17.57
C LYS A 6 8.98 -1.62 -16.55
N PHE A 7 8.05 -0.76 -16.95
CA PHE A 7 6.90 -0.39 -16.14
C PHE A 7 6.07 -1.62 -15.78
N LEU A 8 5.73 -2.45 -16.76
CA LEU A 8 4.94 -3.66 -16.57
C LEU A 8 5.65 -4.69 -15.68
N CYS A 9 6.95 -4.93 -15.92
CA CYS A 9 7.73 -5.84 -15.08
C CYS A 9 7.82 -5.35 -13.63
N GLY A 10 8.01 -4.04 -13.42
CA GLY A 10 8.01 -3.45 -12.09
C GLY A 10 6.67 -3.62 -11.37
N ALA A 11 5.56 -3.33 -12.06
CA ALA A 11 4.22 -3.52 -11.52
C ALA A 11 3.94 -5.00 -11.18
N ALA A 12 4.29 -5.93 -12.08
CA ALA A 12 4.09 -7.35 -11.87
C ALA A 12 4.89 -7.89 -10.68
N MET A 13 6.14 -7.45 -10.52
CA MET A 13 7.00 -7.85 -9.40
C MET A 13 6.44 -7.37 -8.06
N ILE A 14 5.99 -6.12 -8.00
CA ILE A 14 5.37 -5.56 -6.78
C ILE A 14 4.07 -6.29 -6.47
N ALA A 15 3.21 -6.56 -7.47
CA ALA A 15 1.98 -7.31 -7.29
C ALA A 15 2.25 -8.72 -6.75
N ALA A 16 3.25 -9.43 -7.29
CA ALA A 16 3.62 -10.75 -6.83
C ALA A 16 4.09 -10.74 -5.36
N VAL A 17 4.98 -9.82 -5.01
CA VAL A 17 5.48 -9.70 -3.62
C VAL A 17 4.34 -9.36 -2.66
N TYR A 18 3.46 -8.41 -3.03
CA TYR A 18 2.29 -8.04 -2.22
C TYR A 18 1.38 -9.25 -1.98
N THR A 19 1.04 -9.98 -3.07
CA THR A 19 0.17 -11.17 -3.00
C THR A 19 0.77 -12.25 -2.13
N VAL A 20 2.05 -12.58 -2.34
CA VAL A 20 2.74 -13.61 -1.55
C VAL A 20 2.78 -13.24 -0.06
N LEU A 21 3.13 -12.00 0.28
CA LEU A 21 3.15 -11.54 1.67
C LEU A 21 1.76 -11.62 2.31
N SER A 22 0.70 -11.24 1.59
CA SER A 22 -0.67 -11.31 2.10
C SER A 22 -1.10 -12.76 2.36
N LEU A 23 -0.79 -13.67 1.44
CA LEU A 23 -1.19 -15.08 1.56
C LEU A 23 -0.35 -15.84 2.58
N MET A 24 0.95 -15.57 2.68
CA MET A 24 1.81 -16.19 3.71
C MET A 24 1.36 -15.81 5.13
N LEU A 25 0.83 -14.61 5.30
CA LEU A 25 0.34 -14.09 6.57
C LEU A 25 -1.20 -14.05 6.62
N ALA A 26 -1.86 -14.95 5.87
CA ALA A 26 -3.30 -14.99 5.73
C ALA A 26 -4.08 -14.94 7.06
N PRO A 27 -3.69 -15.66 8.13
CA PRO A 27 -4.41 -15.61 9.41
C PRO A 27 -4.45 -14.22 10.06
N ILE A 28 -3.45 -13.38 9.79
CA ILE A 28 -3.36 -12.01 10.31
C ILE A 28 -3.93 -11.00 9.29
N SER A 29 -3.82 -11.32 8.00
CA SER A 29 -4.21 -10.44 6.91
C SER A 29 -5.73 -10.38 6.68
N PHE A 30 -6.45 -11.48 6.93
CA PHE A 30 -7.87 -11.65 6.58
C PHE A 30 -8.76 -11.91 7.81
N GLY A 31 -8.32 -11.59 9.02
CA GLY A 31 -9.07 -11.76 10.26
C GLY A 31 -9.94 -10.53 10.61
N PRO A 32 -10.74 -10.61 11.70
CA PRO A 32 -11.52 -9.48 12.20
C PRO A 32 -10.66 -8.29 12.63
N ILE A 33 -9.43 -8.55 13.06
CA ILE A 33 -8.39 -7.55 13.32
C ILE A 33 -7.42 -7.64 12.14
N GLN A 34 -7.68 -6.87 11.10
CA GLN A 34 -6.88 -6.88 9.88
C GLN A 34 -5.57 -6.10 10.10
N CYS A 35 -4.45 -6.81 10.17
CA CYS A 35 -3.11 -6.22 10.05
C CYS A 35 -2.43 -6.81 8.83
N ARG A 36 -2.61 -6.17 7.68
CA ARG A 36 -2.09 -6.67 6.40
C ARG A 36 -0.67 -6.14 6.18
N VAL A 37 0.34 -6.95 6.51
CA VAL A 37 1.76 -6.56 6.40
C VAL A 37 2.14 -6.11 4.97
N SER A 38 1.53 -6.69 3.94
CA SER A 38 1.73 -6.27 2.55
C SER A 38 1.35 -4.80 2.27
N GLU A 39 0.49 -4.18 3.11
CA GLU A 39 0.15 -2.76 2.99
C GLU A 39 1.38 -1.85 3.21
N MET A 40 2.47 -2.33 3.84
CA MET A 40 3.72 -1.57 3.88
C MET A 40 4.26 -1.22 2.48
N LEU A 41 3.90 -2.00 1.44
CA LEU A 41 4.32 -1.75 0.06
C LEU A 41 3.53 -0.60 -0.60
N VAL A 42 2.40 -0.17 -0.01
CA VAL A 42 1.58 0.93 -0.55
C VAL A 42 2.28 2.29 -0.42
N ILE A 43 3.46 2.35 0.20
CA ILE A 43 4.34 3.53 0.17
C ILE A 43 5.22 3.59 -1.10
N LEU A 44 5.38 2.49 -1.84
CA LEU A 44 6.22 2.44 -3.05
C LEU A 44 5.77 3.39 -4.16
N PRO A 45 4.47 3.68 -4.36
CA PRO A 45 3.99 4.76 -5.22
C PRO A 45 4.63 6.13 -4.99
N ALA A 46 5.16 6.38 -3.77
CA ALA A 46 5.93 7.59 -3.48
C ALA A 46 7.26 7.67 -4.25
N PHE A 47 7.77 6.54 -4.73
CA PHE A 47 9.07 6.44 -5.40
C PHE A 47 8.95 6.00 -6.86
N ILE A 48 7.98 5.15 -7.19
CA ILE A 48 7.88 4.48 -8.50
C ILE A 48 6.43 4.52 -9.00
N PRO A 49 6.14 5.15 -10.16
CA PRO A 49 4.77 5.21 -10.70
C PRO A 49 4.14 3.84 -10.99
N SER A 50 4.95 2.86 -11.42
CA SER A 50 4.46 1.49 -11.67
C SER A 50 3.95 0.79 -10.41
N ALA A 51 4.36 1.26 -9.22
CA ALA A 51 3.90 0.71 -7.96
C ALA A 51 2.41 0.96 -7.70
N VAL A 52 1.81 2.02 -8.24
CA VAL A 52 0.36 2.24 -8.15
C VAL A 52 -0.38 1.04 -8.72
N VAL A 53 -0.04 0.64 -9.94
CA VAL A 53 -0.64 -0.53 -10.59
C VAL A 53 -0.26 -1.82 -9.85
N GLY A 54 1.02 -1.93 -9.42
CA GLY A 54 1.53 -3.12 -8.74
C GLY A 54 0.81 -3.43 -7.44
N VAL A 55 0.68 -2.46 -6.52
CA VAL A 55 -0.01 -2.68 -5.23
C VAL A 55 -1.51 -2.89 -5.40
N THR A 56 -2.14 -2.21 -6.36
CA THR A 56 -3.55 -2.38 -6.68
C THR A 56 -3.84 -3.80 -7.19
N LEU A 57 -3.06 -4.27 -8.16
CA LEU A 57 -3.19 -5.64 -8.67
C LEU A 57 -2.83 -6.67 -7.59
N GLY A 58 -1.83 -6.40 -6.77
CA GLY A 58 -1.44 -7.25 -5.66
C GLY A 58 -2.56 -7.39 -4.61
N CYS A 59 -3.21 -6.29 -4.26
CA CYS A 59 -4.37 -6.29 -3.37
C CYS A 59 -5.54 -7.08 -3.98
N PHE A 60 -5.85 -6.84 -5.23
CA PHE A 60 -6.90 -7.57 -5.96
C PHE A 60 -6.63 -9.09 -5.95
N LEU A 61 -5.43 -9.49 -6.36
CA LEU A 61 -5.04 -10.90 -6.42
C LEU A 61 -5.01 -11.56 -5.04
N SER A 62 -4.52 -10.86 -4.02
CA SER A 62 -4.48 -11.40 -2.66
C SER A 62 -5.87 -11.60 -2.08
N ASN A 63 -6.80 -10.69 -2.31
CA ASN A 63 -8.20 -10.83 -1.87
C ASN A 63 -8.90 -11.96 -2.63
N LEU A 64 -8.68 -12.06 -3.95
CA LEU A 64 -9.25 -13.11 -4.78
C LEU A 64 -8.74 -14.51 -4.36
N LEU A 65 -7.43 -14.66 -4.22
CA LEU A 65 -6.80 -15.94 -3.85
C LEU A 65 -6.94 -16.27 -2.36
N GLY A 66 -7.10 -15.25 -1.52
CA GLY A 66 -7.36 -15.38 -0.08
C GLY A 66 -8.80 -15.80 0.24
N GLY A 67 -9.67 -15.90 -0.78
CA GLY A 67 -11.07 -16.33 -0.61
C GLY A 67 -11.97 -15.26 -0.01
N CYS A 68 -11.62 -13.98 -0.14
CA CYS A 68 -12.46 -12.88 0.29
C CYS A 68 -13.77 -12.81 -0.53
N ILE A 69 -14.82 -12.28 0.09
CA ILE A 69 -16.10 -12.04 -0.61
C ILE A 69 -15.96 -10.93 -1.66
N VAL A 70 -16.82 -10.97 -2.67
CA VAL A 70 -16.76 -10.02 -3.81
C VAL A 70 -16.74 -8.54 -3.39
N PRO A 71 -17.54 -8.06 -2.44
CA PRO A 71 -17.45 -6.68 -1.97
C PRO A 71 -16.07 -6.31 -1.43
N ASP A 72 -15.40 -7.21 -0.70
CA ASP A 72 -14.05 -6.96 -0.17
C ASP A 72 -13.00 -6.92 -1.27
N ILE A 73 -13.12 -7.81 -2.26
CA ILE A 73 -12.25 -7.77 -3.45
C ILE A 73 -12.35 -6.41 -4.15
N ILE A 74 -13.55 -5.87 -4.31
CA ILE A 74 -13.78 -4.61 -5.03
C ILE A 74 -13.37 -3.41 -4.16
N PHE A 75 -13.97 -3.27 -2.98
CA PHE A 75 -13.80 -2.08 -2.14
C PHE A 75 -12.44 -2.03 -1.44
N GLY A 76 -11.88 -3.19 -1.04
CA GLY A 76 -10.52 -3.27 -0.50
C GLY A 76 -9.47 -2.89 -1.56
N THR A 77 -9.63 -3.37 -2.80
CA THR A 77 -8.77 -2.97 -3.92
C THR A 77 -8.92 -1.48 -4.24
N LEU A 78 -10.14 -0.95 -4.21
CA LEU A 78 -10.41 0.47 -4.45
C LEU A 78 -9.77 1.34 -3.36
N ALA A 79 -9.84 0.93 -2.10
CA ALA A 79 -9.20 1.64 -0.99
C ALA A 79 -7.67 1.72 -1.17
N THR A 80 -7.02 0.59 -1.48
CA THR A 80 -5.59 0.52 -1.79
C THR A 80 -5.23 1.37 -3.01
N PHE A 81 -6.03 1.34 -4.07
CA PHE A 81 -5.83 2.17 -5.27
C PHE A 81 -5.89 3.67 -4.96
N ILE A 82 -6.92 4.12 -4.24
CA ILE A 82 -7.07 5.52 -3.82
C ILE A 82 -5.86 5.95 -2.99
N GLY A 83 -5.49 5.17 -1.98
CA GLY A 83 -4.32 5.42 -1.15
C GLY A 83 -3.04 5.54 -1.96
N ALA A 84 -2.79 4.59 -2.88
CA ALA A 84 -1.61 4.56 -3.75
C ALA A 84 -1.53 5.78 -4.69
N VAL A 85 -2.65 6.16 -5.32
CA VAL A 85 -2.72 7.33 -6.21
C VAL A 85 -2.45 8.62 -5.43
N LEU A 86 -3.10 8.79 -4.29
CA LEU A 86 -2.90 9.98 -3.44
C LEU A 86 -1.46 10.05 -2.93
N THR A 87 -0.89 8.94 -2.48
CA THR A 87 0.53 8.85 -2.10
C THR A 87 1.43 9.33 -3.24
N SER A 88 1.28 8.77 -4.44
CA SER A 88 2.08 9.16 -5.62
C SER A 88 1.95 10.65 -5.96
N ARG A 89 0.72 11.18 -5.91
CA ARG A 89 0.45 12.59 -6.23
C ARG A 89 1.02 13.56 -5.21
N LEU A 90 0.86 13.27 -3.91
CA LEU A 90 1.30 14.14 -2.82
C LEU A 90 2.82 14.12 -2.64
N THR A 91 3.48 12.99 -2.87
CA THR A 91 4.93 12.87 -2.69
C THR A 91 5.73 13.27 -3.92
N GLY A 92 5.13 13.26 -5.11
CA GLY A 92 5.79 13.57 -6.37
C GLY A 92 6.62 14.87 -6.34
N PRO A 93 6.08 16.02 -5.90
CA PRO A 93 6.81 17.28 -5.81
C PRO A 93 8.05 17.25 -4.88
N MET A 94 8.03 16.39 -3.87
CA MET A 94 9.09 16.29 -2.85
C MET A 94 10.09 15.17 -3.13
N LEU A 95 9.86 14.38 -4.18
CA LEU A 95 10.65 13.18 -4.44
C LEU A 95 12.10 13.51 -4.79
N SER A 96 12.34 14.53 -5.64
CA SER A 96 13.68 14.94 -6.05
C SER A 96 14.57 15.32 -4.87
N ASP A 97 14.06 16.13 -3.96
CA ASP A 97 14.77 16.57 -2.75
C ASP A 97 15.04 15.40 -1.80
N THR A 98 14.06 14.52 -1.64
CA THR A 98 14.17 13.32 -0.81
C THR A 98 15.27 12.37 -1.32
N LEU A 99 15.35 12.17 -2.64
CA LEU A 99 16.36 11.32 -3.26
C LEU A 99 17.77 11.95 -3.22
N THR A 100 17.86 13.26 -3.39
CA THR A 100 19.13 14.01 -3.35
C THR A 100 19.72 14.01 -1.95
N ASN A 101 18.90 14.30 -0.93
CA ASN A 101 19.33 14.37 0.46
C ASN A 101 19.44 12.98 1.13
N ARG A 102 19.03 11.90 0.46
CA ARG A 102 18.97 10.54 1.03
C ARG A 102 18.23 10.45 2.36
N ARG A 103 17.31 11.37 2.59
CA ARG A 103 16.50 11.45 3.81
C ARG A 103 15.09 11.90 3.46
N ALA A 104 14.11 11.13 3.89
CA ALA A 104 12.72 11.54 3.81
C ALA A 104 12.43 12.53 4.94
N GLY A 105 12.09 13.76 4.59
CA GLY A 105 11.55 14.75 5.53
C GLY A 105 10.22 14.30 6.13
N MET A 106 9.80 14.94 7.24
CA MET A 106 8.53 14.59 7.91
C MET A 106 7.33 14.76 6.96
N SER A 107 7.29 15.83 6.18
CA SER A 107 6.21 16.07 5.21
C SER A 107 6.11 14.96 4.17
N PHE A 108 7.25 14.52 3.60
CA PHE A 108 7.28 13.40 2.66
C PHE A 108 6.73 12.10 3.29
N ARG A 109 7.17 11.79 4.53
CA ARG A 109 6.71 10.60 5.26
C ARG A 109 5.21 10.63 5.50
N LEU A 110 4.69 11.75 5.99
CA LEU A 110 3.25 11.92 6.23
C LEU A 110 2.45 11.79 4.93
N CYS A 111 2.90 12.43 3.85
CA CYS A 111 2.26 12.32 2.54
C CYS A 111 2.33 10.91 1.94
N ALA A 112 3.32 10.11 2.34
CA ALA A 112 3.45 8.73 1.87
C ALA A 112 2.58 7.74 2.66
N VAL A 113 2.40 7.94 3.98
CA VAL A 113 1.73 6.96 4.84
C VAL A 113 0.28 7.30 5.16
N LEU A 114 -0.10 8.59 5.26
CA LEU A 114 -1.46 8.98 5.65
C LEU A 114 -2.54 8.60 4.62
N PRO A 115 -2.34 8.78 3.29
CA PRO A 115 -3.37 8.45 2.33
C PRO A 115 -3.86 7.00 2.38
N PRO A 116 -2.98 5.97 2.37
CA PRO A 116 -3.43 4.58 2.47
C PRO A 116 -4.05 4.27 3.84
N ILE A 117 -3.52 4.80 4.95
CA ILE A 117 -4.12 4.63 6.27
C ILE A 117 -5.55 5.17 6.28
N ILE A 118 -5.77 6.39 5.78
CA ILE A 118 -7.08 7.03 5.78
C ILE A 118 -8.04 6.27 4.85
N SER A 119 -7.63 5.94 3.62
CA SER A 119 -8.52 5.27 2.66
C SER A 119 -8.98 3.89 3.16
N ASN A 120 -8.07 3.08 3.69
CA ASN A 120 -8.40 1.76 4.23
C ASN A 120 -9.24 1.87 5.51
N THR A 121 -8.85 2.73 6.45
CA THR A 121 -9.60 2.94 7.70
C THR A 121 -11.03 3.41 7.45
N ILE A 122 -11.28 4.19 6.38
CA ILE A 122 -12.65 4.63 6.06
C ILE A 122 -13.42 3.51 5.34
N ILE A 123 -12.85 2.86 4.33
CA ILE A 123 -13.60 1.97 3.44
C ILE A 123 -13.79 0.56 4.03
N VAL A 124 -12.72 -0.04 4.57
CA VAL A 124 -12.73 -1.44 5.00
C VAL A 124 -13.72 -1.73 6.13
N PRO A 125 -13.91 -0.89 7.17
CA PRO A 125 -14.89 -1.16 8.22
C PRO A 125 -16.33 -1.29 7.71
N PHE A 126 -16.71 -0.54 6.68
CA PHE A 126 -18.03 -0.69 6.07
C PHE A 126 -18.20 -2.05 5.39
N VAL A 127 -17.14 -2.54 4.72
CA VAL A 127 -17.16 -3.89 4.12
C VAL A 127 -17.30 -4.96 5.20
N LEU A 128 -16.53 -4.86 6.29
CA LEU A 128 -16.61 -5.79 7.40
C LEU A 128 -18.01 -5.81 8.04
N LYS A 129 -18.60 -4.64 8.25
CA LYS A 129 -19.92 -4.53 8.86
C LYS A 129 -21.05 -5.03 7.96
N TYR A 130 -21.08 -4.53 6.72
CA TYR A 130 -22.26 -4.72 5.86
C TYR A 130 -22.14 -5.92 4.92
N ALA A 131 -20.93 -6.30 4.52
CA ALA A 131 -20.72 -7.39 3.58
C ALA A 131 -20.40 -8.72 4.29
N TYR A 132 -19.57 -8.70 5.34
CA TYR A 132 -19.31 -9.89 6.16
C TYR A 132 -20.33 -10.08 7.27
N GLY A 133 -21.12 -9.04 7.64
CA GLY A 133 -22.14 -9.14 8.68
C GLY A 133 -21.58 -9.30 10.08
N TYR A 134 -20.35 -8.84 10.35
CA TYR A 134 -19.79 -8.90 11.70
C TYR A 134 -20.66 -8.15 12.70
N GLY A 135 -20.95 -8.81 13.84
CA GLY A 135 -21.83 -8.29 14.90
C GLY A 135 -21.27 -7.10 15.68
N ASP A 136 -19.95 -6.87 15.58
CA ASP A 136 -19.28 -5.81 16.31
C ASP A 136 -19.77 -4.42 15.93
N ALA A 137 -19.65 -3.48 16.87
CA ALA A 137 -20.00 -2.09 16.61
C ALA A 137 -19.07 -1.46 15.55
N LEU A 138 -19.63 -0.68 14.65
CA LEU A 138 -18.89 -0.07 13.54
C LEU A 138 -17.68 0.74 14.01
N TYR A 139 -17.81 1.49 15.13
CA TYR A 139 -16.69 2.25 15.70
C TYR A 139 -15.51 1.37 16.12
N PHE A 140 -15.80 0.15 16.61
CA PHE A 140 -14.77 -0.81 16.99
C PHE A 140 -13.99 -1.28 15.75
N MET A 141 -14.66 -1.52 14.64
CA MET A 141 -14.01 -1.88 13.36
C MET A 141 -13.13 -0.76 12.82
N PHE A 142 -13.54 0.51 12.94
CA PHE A 142 -12.68 1.65 12.60
C PHE A 142 -11.40 1.66 13.44
N ILE A 143 -11.49 1.38 14.73
CA ILE A 143 -10.33 1.35 15.63
C ILE A 143 -9.40 0.19 15.27
N THR A 144 -9.93 -1.02 15.09
CA THR A 144 -9.11 -2.22 14.81
C THR A 144 -8.41 -2.13 13.47
N VAL A 145 -9.13 -1.75 12.41
CA VAL A 145 -8.54 -1.53 11.08
C VAL A 145 -7.54 -0.38 11.12
N GLY A 146 -7.88 0.74 11.76
CA GLY A 146 -6.98 1.88 11.88
C GLY A 146 -5.66 1.55 12.61
N ILE A 147 -5.72 0.78 13.68
CA ILE A 147 -4.51 0.30 14.38
C ILE A 147 -3.70 -0.63 13.46
N GLY A 148 -4.34 -1.56 12.76
CA GLY A 148 -3.68 -2.44 11.80
C GLY A 148 -2.94 -1.67 10.71
N GLU A 149 -3.58 -0.64 10.14
CA GLU A 149 -3.00 0.24 9.12
C GLU A 149 -1.84 1.10 9.67
N ILE A 150 -1.97 1.62 10.89
CA ILE A 150 -0.87 2.37 11.53
C ILE A 150 0.35 1.46 11.71
N ILE A 151 0.17 0.21 12.09
CA ILE A 151 1.28 -0.74 12.22
C ILE A 151 1.86 -1.08 10.85
N ALA A 152 1.03 -1.48 9.89
CA ALA A 152 1.48 -1.96 8.58
C ALA A 152 2.08 -0.82 7.72
N VAL A 153 1.36 0.28 7.55
CA VAL A 153 1.79 1.39 6.69
C VAL A 153 2.60 2.41 7.47
N GLY A 154 2.16 2.77 8.68
CA GLY A 154 2.83 3.78 9.50
C GLY A 154 4.20 3.32 9.97
N ILE A 155 4.27 2.20 10.67
CA ILE A 155 5.54 1.69 11.25
C ILE A 155 6.36 0.96 10.19
N LEU A 156 5.85 -0.13 9.62
CA LEU A 156 6.63 -0.94 8.67
C LEU A 156 6.89 -0.19 7.36
N GLY A 157 5.90 0.52 6.81
CA GLY A 157 6.08 1.38 5.64
C GLY A 157 7.04 2.53 5.92
N GLY A 158 6.96 3.18 7.09
CA GLY A 158 7.89 4.21 7.54
C GLY A 158 9.33 3.72 7.67
N LEU A 159 9.54 2.50 8.15
CA LEU A 159 10.84 1.83 8.15
C LEU A 159 11.33 1.57 6.73
N LEU A 160 10.45 1.07 5.86
CA LEU A 160 10.78 0.81 4.46
C LEU A 160 11.20 2.09 3.72
N ILE A 161 10.52 3.23 3.94
CA ILE A 161 10.96 4.55 3.44
C ILE A 161 12.40 4.85 3.88
N SER A 162 12.71 4.60 5.16
CA SER A 162 14.04 4.87 5.70
C SER A 162 15.11 4.00 5.05
N VAL A 163 14.80 2.73 4.82
CA VAL A 163 15.70 1.78 4.15
C VAL A 163 15.92 2.19 2.69
N ILE A 164 14.84 2.52 1.97
CA ILE A 164 14.92 2.97 0.57
C ILE A 164 15.80 4.23 0.48
N CYS A 165 15.56 5.24 1.29
CA CYS A 165 16.31 6.49 1.22
C CYS A 165 17.81 6.32 1.55
N ARG A 166 18.16 5.41 2.47
CA ARG A 166 19.55 5.16 2.88
C ARG A 166 20.33 4.23 1.96
N SER A 167 19.64 3.38 1.21
CA SER A 167 20.25 2.42 0.27
C SER A 167 20.73 3.08 -1.02
N LYS A 168 21.42 2.33 -1.87
CA LYS A 168 21.75 2.76 -3.25
C LYS A 168 20.56 2.66 -4.21
N LEU A 169 19.42 2.17 -3.72
CA LEU A 169 18.17 2.01 -4.46
C LEU A 169 17.67 3.32 -5.11
N PRO A 170 17.78 4.51 -4.48
CA PRO A 170 17.35 5.77 -5.11
C PRO A 170 17.97 6.02 -6.48
N PHE A 171 19.22 5.61 -6.68
CA PHE A 171 19.90 5.76 -7.97
C PHE A 171 19.29 4.83 -9.04
N LEU A 172 18.99 3.59 -8.68
CA LEU A 172 18.33 2.62 -9.55
C LEU A 172 16.87 3.03 -9.85
N LEU A 173 16.15 3.52 -8.85
CA LEU A 173 14.78 3.99 -8.99
C LEU A 173 14.69 5.24 -9.87
N LYS A 174 15.68 6.14 -9.81
CA LYS A 174 15.76 7.30 -10.70
C LYS A 174 15.91 6.89 -12.16
N SER A 175 16.64 5.82 -12.44
CA SER A 175 16.76 5.27 -13.81
C SER A 175 15.46 4.58 -14.28
N MET A 176 14.60 4.15 -13.36
CA MET A 176 13.30 3.55 -13.65
C MET A 176 12.14 4.58 -13.66
N ALA A 177 12.28 5.69 -12.95
CA ALA A 177 11.27 6.75 -12.86
C ALA A 177 11.40 7.81 -13.97
N LEU A 178 12.56 7.88 -14.66
CA LEU A 178 12.80 8.80 -15.77
C LEU A 178 12.39 8.23 -17.15
N VAL A 179 11.63 7.16 -17.11
CA VAL A 179 11.02 6.52 -18.25
C VAL A 179 9.49 6.44 -17.95
#